data_14f889b9b1618d0dcd640c98a31599ae
#
_entry.id   14f889b9b1618d0dcd640c98a31599ae
#
_cell.length_a   1.000
_cell.length_b   1.000
_cell.length_c   1.000
_cell.angle_alpha   90.00
_cell.angle_beta   90.00
_cell.angle_gamma   90.00
#
_symmetry.space_group_name_H-M   'P 1'
#
loop_
_entity.id
_entity.type
_entity.pdbx_description
1 polymer ?
#
loop_
_entity_poly.entity_id
_entity_poly.type
_entity_poly.pdbx_seq_one_letter_code
_entity_poly.pdbx_strand_id
1 'polypeptide(L)'
;MIVDAHVHLLPERLASKIRRFFEDRGAPAMPYPYAPRAARECLVAAGIARCWSLPYAHRAGVAGSLNRWMAQNWAEDPLVVAGATVHPEDDVESVVAEAIEDLRLPVFKLHCSVGRFAPDDDRLGPLWERVSESNHPVVVHAGSAAEGTATSADVDAVGRTALRWPGARIIVAHFGTPSSDRTLDLLRHASNVYADLCPVVADPVLLSRSAIAGLERRILFGSDTPTVAVSIEDSIERVRSWKLDPDDEAAVLGGTADLLLAGVKLPQF
;
A
#
# COMPACT_ATOMS: atom_id res chain seq x y z
N MET A 1 -8.92 16.67 -4.82
CA MET A 1 -7.78 16.46 -3.86
C MET A 1 -7.15 15.13 -4.22
N ILE A 2 -5.80 15.07 -4.33
CA ILE A 2 -5.09 13.83 -4.69
C ILE A 2 -4.49 13.25 -3.41
N VAL A 3 -4.77 11.97 -3.16
CA VAL A 3 -4.18 11.18 -2.06
C VAL A 3 -3.38 10.04 -2.68
N ASP A 4 -2.08 10.02 -2.39
CA ASP A 4 -1.20 8.94 -2.82
C ASP A 4 -1.19 7.84 -1.74
N ALA A 5 -1.92 6.76 -1.97
CA ALA A 5 -2.10 5.69 -1.00
C ALA A 5 -0.91 4.69 -0.93
N HIS A 6 0.18 4.94 -1.67
CA HIS A 6 1.32 4.04 -1.69
C HIS A 6 2.64 4.78 -1.93
N VAL A 7 3.30 5.17 -0.85
CA VAL A 7 4.66 5.74 -0.89
C VAL A 7 5.55 5.13 0.21
N HIS A 8 6.87 5.33 0.10
CA HIS A 8 7.86 4.75 1.01
C HIS A 8 8.81 5.80 1.59
N LEU A 9 8.33 6.63 2.52
CA LEU A 9 9.15 7.60 3.25
C LEU A 9 9.80 6.92 4.47
N LEU A 10 10.80 6.10 4.22
CA LEU A 10 11.43 5.20 5.18
C LEU A 10 12.69 5.82 5.85
N PRO A 11 13.19 5.25 6.97
CA PRO A 11 14.46 5.69 7.56
C PRO A 11 15.56 5.76 6.51
N GLU A 12 16.33 6.84 6.50
CA GLU A 12 17.32 7.14 5.45
C GLU A 12 18.31 5.99 5.22
N ARG A 13 18.75 5.34 6.30
CA ARG A 13 19.64 4.17 6.21
C ARG A 13 18.99 2.98 5.49
N LEU A 14 17.69 2.78 5.68
CA LEU A 14 16.93 1.72 5.00
C LEU A 14 16.68 2.12 3.55
N ALA A 15 16.22 3.33 3.32
CA ALA A 15 15.97 3.89 1.99
C ALA A 15 17.23 3.82 1.10
N SER A 16 18.41 4.16 1.65
CA SER A 16 19.69 4.05 0.94
C SER A 16 20.06 2.61 0.58
N LYS A 17 19.72 1.64 1.43
CA LYS A 17 19.94 0.22 1.14
C LYS A 17 19.02 -0.29 0.04
N ILE A 18 17.74 0.13 0.08
CA ILE A 18 16.75 -0.21 -0.95
C ILE A 18 17.20 0.37 -2.29
N ARG A 19 17.62 1.63 -2.33
CA ARG A 19 18.15 2.27 -3.53
C ARG A 19 19.30 1.48 -4.13
N ARG A 20 20.30 1.16 -3.32
CA ARG A 20 21.47 0.38 -3.75
C ARG A 20 21.08 -0.99 -4.28
N PHE A 21 20.12 -1.65 -3.62
CA PHE A 21 19.58 -2.94 -4.06
C PHE A 21 19.01 -2.89 -5.49
N PHE A 22 18.30 -1.82 -5.84
CA PHE A 22 17.75 -1.62 -7.18
C PHE A 22 18.85 -1.24 -8.19
N GLU A 23 19.76 -0.33 -7.81
CA GLU A 23 20.90 0.10 -8.65
C GLU A 23 21.80 -1.09 -9.02
N ASP A 24 22.13 -1.94 -8.06
CA ASP A 24 22.96 -3.16 -8.27
C ASP A 24 22.29 -4.18 -9.22
N ARG A 25 20.99 -4.10 -9.42
CA ARG A 25 20.21 -4.95 -10.35
C ARG A 25 19.92 -4.29 -11.68
N GLY A 26 20.50 -3.13 -11.94
CA GLY A 26 20.32 -2.40 -13.19
C GLY A 26 18.92 -1.82 -13.39
N ALA A 27 18.19 -1.55 -12.30
CA ALA A 27 16.90 -0.88 -12.40
C ALA A 27 17.05 0.49 -13.06
N PRO A 28 16.05 0.95 -13.82
CA PRO A 28 16.05 2.30 -14.38
C PRO A 28 16.25 3.38 -13.30
N ALA A 29 16.81 4.52 -13.68
CA ALA A 29 17.00 5.63 -12.75
C ALA A 29 15.66 6.08 -12.17
N MET A 30 15.60 6.17 -10.84
CA MET A 30 14.42 6.64 -10.12
C MET A 30 14.39 8.17 -10.14
N PRO A 31 13.25 8.82 -10.48
CA PRO A 31 13.19 10.27 -10.65
C PRO A 31 13.30 11.02 -9.32
N TYR A 32 13.03 10.35 -8.19
CA TYR A 32 12.94 10.98 -6.87
C TYR A 32 14.06 10.58 -5.93
N PRO A 33 14.46 11.46 -4.99
CA PRO A 33 15.45 11.14 -3.96
C PRO A 33 14.90 10.12 -2.97
N TYR A 34 15.78 9.25 -2.45
CA TYR A 34 15.42 8.28 -1.40
C TYR A 34 15.46 8.88 0.02
N ALA A 35 16.06 10.05 0.19
CA ALA A 35 16.00 10.76 1.46
C ALA A 35 14.54 11.15 1.77
N PRO A 36 13.95 10.68 2.89
CA PRO A 36 12.49 10.72 3.07
C PRO A 36 11.93 12.14 3.10
N ARG A 37 12.66 13.11 3.65
CA ARG A 37 12.22 14.52 3.64
C ARG A 37 12.24 15.11 2.24
N ALA A 38 13.28 14.82 1.44
CA ALA A 38 13.36 15.28 0.06
C ALA A 38 12.30 14.61 -0.85
N ALA A 39 12.04 13.31 -0.67
CA ALA A 39 10.94 12.62 -1.37
C ALA A 39 9.57 13.22 -1.01
N ARG A 40 9.36 13.57 0.26
CA ARG A 40 8.15 14.27 0.71
C ARG A 40 7.95 15.61 0.01
N GLU A 41 9.01 16.40 -0.17
CA GLU A 41 8.92 17.69 -0.91
C GLU A 41 8.56 17.48 -2.39
N CYS A 42 9.02 16.39 -3.01
CA CYS A 42 8.60 16.03 -4.37
C CYS A 42 7.09 15.70 -4.45
N LEU A 43 6.54 15.00 -3.44
CA LEU A 43 5.08 14.76 -3.36
C LEU A 43 4.30 16.08 -3.28
N VAL A 44 4.75 17.03 -2.46
CA VAL A 44 4.14 18.37 -2.38
C VAL A 44 4.21 19.09 -3.73
N ALA A 45 5.38 19.08 -4.38
CA ALA A 45 5.57 19.72 -5.68
C ALA A 45 4.67 19.11 -6.77
N ALA A 46 4.41 17.81 -6.72
CA ALA A 46 3.49 17.11 -7.62
C ALA A 46 2.00 17.34 -7.31
N GLY A 47 1.68 18.13 -6.27
CA GLY A 47 0.30 18.44 -5.90
C GLY A 47 -0.41 17.35 -5.08
N ILE A 48 0.33 16.44 -4.47
CA ILE A 48 -0.21 15.47 -3.52
C ILE A 48 -0.64 16.18 -2.24
N ALA A 49 -1.89 16.05 -1.86
CA ALA A 49 -2.46 16.67 -0.66
C ALA A 49 -2.30 15.80 0.59
N ARG A 50 -2.20 14.48 0.42
CA ARG A 50 -1.94 13.50 1.48
C ARG A 50 -1.29 12.26 0.89
N CYS A 51 -0.42 11.59 1.66
CA CYS A 51 0.15 10.31 1.24
C CYS A 51 0.19 9.29 2.37
N TRP A 52 0.06 8.01 2.04
CA TRP A 52 0.25 6.91 2.97
C TRP A 52 1.68 6.41 2.87
N SER A 53 2.47 6.66 3.90
CA SER A 53 3.84 6.15 3.94
C SER A 53 3.87 4.75 4.54
N LEU A 54 4.15 3.76 3.71
CA LEU A 54 3.99 2.35 4.00
C LEU A 54 5.34 1.69 4.32
N PRO A 55 5.65 1.43 5.61
CA PRO A 55 6.82 0.64 5.99
C PRO A 55 6.57 -0.85 5.74
N TYR A 56 7.65 -1.64 5.62
CA TYR A 56 7.51 -3.09 5.54
C TYR A 56 8.66 -3.83 6.24
N ALA A 57 8.30 -4.88 6.98
CA ALA A 57 9.25 -5.74 7.65
C ALA A 57 9.78 -6.81 6.68
N HIS A 58 11.07 -6.77 6.38
CA HIS A 58 11.72 -7.75 5.51
C HIS A 58 12.21 -9.01 6.26
N ARG A 59 12.10 -9.02 7.57
CA ARG A 59 12.42 -10.13 8.49
C ARG A 59 11.84 -9.88 9.88
N ALA A 60 11.79 -10.90 10.68
CA ALA A 60 11.41 -10.80 12.08
C ALA A 60 12.30 -9.82 12.88
N GLY A 61 11.75 -9.24 13.92
CA GLY A 61 12.41 -8.31 14.85
C GLY A 61 12.58 -6.88 14.33
N VAL A 62 12.04 -6.57 13.14
CA VAL A 62 12.18 -5.22 12.54
C VAL A 62 10.93 -4.38 12.69
N ALA A 63 9.74 -5.00 12.69
CA ALA A 63 8.47 -4.30 12.61
C ALA A 63 8.28 -3.26 13.72
N GLY A 64 8.41 -3.62 14.99
CA GLY A 64 8.17 -2.71 16.12
C GLY A 64 9.08 -1.48 16.09
N SER A 65 10.38 -1.64 15.78
CA SER A 65 11.30 -0.50 15.67
C SER A 65 10.96 0.42 14.50
N LEU A 66 10.51 -0.16 13.38
CA LEU A 66 10.13 0.60 12.20
C LEU A 66 8.81 1.36 12.43
N ASN A 67 7.83 0.73 13.07
CA ASN A 67 6.56 1.36 13.44
C ASN A 67 6.78 2.56 14.37
N ARG A 68 7.61 2.41 15.41
CA ARG A 68 7.97 3.52 16.29
C ARG A 68 8.66 4.66 15.55
N TRP A 69 9.56 4.34 14.61
CA TRP A 69 10.20 5.35 13.78
C TRP A 69 9.18 6.11 12.89
N MET A 70 8.21 5.39 12.30
CA MET A 70 7.14 6.00 11.49
C MET A 70 6.32 6.99 12.33
N ALA A 71 5.88 6.59 13.51
CA ALA A 71 5.15 7.47 14.42
C ALA A 71 5.97 8.71 14.81
N GLN A 72 7.22 8.53 15.24
CA GLN A 72 8.10 9.63 15.69
C GLN A 72 8.42 10.66 14.59
N ASN A 73 8.47 10.24 13.33
CA ASN A 73 8.90 11.12 12.24
C ASN A 73 7.75 11.70 11.43
N TRP A 74 6.58 11.05 11.42
CA TRP A 74 5.51 11.39 10.48
C TRP A 74 4.14 11.62 11.13
N ALA A 75 3.90 11.24 12.39
CA ALA A 75 2.56 11.38 13.00
C ALA A 75 2.05 12.84 13.02
N GLU A 76 2.96 13.81 13.15
CA GLU A 76 2.63 15.24 13.19
C GLU A 76 2.68 15.91 11.81
N ASP A 77 3.05 15.19 10.75
CA ASP A 77 3.14 15.77 9.40
C ASP A 77 1.77 15.73 8.73
N PRO A 78 1.16 16.88 8.38
CA PRO A 78 -0.20 16.91 7.84
C PRO A 78 -0.34 16.26 6.45
N LEU A 79 0.76 16.09 5.73
CA LEU A 79 0.79 15.39 4.45
C LEU A 79 0.81 13.89 4.63
N VAL A 80 1.47 13.37 5.68
CA VAL A 80 1.85 11.96 5.78
C VAL A 80 0.95 11.19 6.73
N VAL A 81 0.27 10.20 6.22
CA VAL A 81 -0.35 9.14 7.01
C VAL A 81 0.72 8.09 7.28
N ALA A 82 1.20 8.03 8.51
CA ALA A 82 2.21 7.06 8.91
C ALA A 82 1.62 5.65 9.00
N GLY A 83 2.17 4.72 8.24
CA GLY A 83 1.74 3.32 8.26
C GLY A 83 2.49 2.47 9.27
N ALA A 84 1.95 1.29 9.54
CA ALA A 84 2.55 0.22 10.34
C ALA A 84 2.86 -1.01 9.48
N THR A 85 3.66 -1.92 10.04
CA THR A 85 3.93 -3.24 9.45
C THR A 85 4.07 -4.29 10.55
N VAL A 86 4.02 -5.55 10.17
CA VAL A 86 4.24 -6.71 11.04
C VAL A 86 4.89 -7.84 10.23
N HIS A 87 5.61 -8.73 10.90
CA HIS A 87 6.14 -9.96 10.31
C HIS A 87 5.55 -11.18 11.03
N PRO A 88 5.16 -12.26 10.36
CA PRO A 88 4.49 -13.40 11.01
C PRO A 88 5.37 -14.16 12.02
N GLU A 89 6.68 -13.94 12.02
CA GLU A 89 7.60 -14.51 13.01
C GLU A 89 7.85 -13.58 14.21
N ASP A 90 7.24 -12.39 14.24
CA ASP A 90 7.22 -11.53 15.42
C ASP A 90 6.12 -11.99 16.40
N ASP A 91 6.10 -11.43 17.60
CA ASP A 91 4.90 -11.44 18.44
C ASP A 91 3.85 -10.51 17.79
N VAL A 92 3.06 -11.09 16.86
CA VAL A 92 2.12 -10.34 16.02
C VAL A 92 1.11 -9.58 16.86
N GLU A 93 0.59 -10.20 17.94
CA GLU A 93 -0.39 -9.59 18.83
C GLU A 93 0.18 -8.32 19.49
N SER A 94 1.35 -8.42 20.10
CA SER A 94 2.02 -7.28 20.76
C SER A 94 2.39 -6.18 19.76
N VAL A 95 2.91 -6.52 18.58
CA VAL A 95 3.31 -5.53 17.55
C VAL A 95 2.10 -4.79 17.01
N VAL A 96 0.98 -5.49 16.78
CA VAL A 96 -0.26 -4.89 16.27
C VAL A 96 -0.93 -4.02 17.34
N ALA A 97 -0.98 -4.50 18.59
CA ALA A 97 -1.52 -3.73 19.71
C ALA A 97 -0.74 -2.41 19.88
N GLU A 98 0.60 -2.46 19.97
CA GLU A 98 1.44 -1.25 20.05
C GLU A 98 1.18 -0.29 18.87
N ALA A 99 1.11 -0.81 17.64
CA ALA A 99 0.90 0.02 16.45
C ALA A 99 -0.43 0.77 16.48
N ILE A 100 -1.51 0.13 16.93
CA ILE A 100 -2.86 0.71 16.95
C ILE A 100 -3.07 1.57 18.21
N GLU A 101 -2.70 1.07 19.39
CA GLU A 101 -3.09 1.65 20.67
C GLU A 101 -2.12 2.75 21.11
N ASP A 102 -0.82 2.50 21.02
CA ASP A 102 0.20 3.43 21.50
C ASP A 102 0.66 4.39 20.40
N LEU A 103 0.95 3.85 19.20
CA LEU A 103 1.49 4.62 18.08
C LEU A 103 0.43 5.22 17.17
N ARG A 104 -0.84 4.76 17.25
CA ARG A 104 -2.02 5.27 16.51
C ARG A 104 -1.80 5.30 14.99
N LEU A 105 -1.15 4.28 14.45
CA LEU A 105 -0.84 4.17 13.03
C LEU A 105 -2.06 3.62 12.28
N PRO A 106 -2.69 4.37 11.36
CA PRO A 106 -4.02 4.05 10.85
C PRO A 106 -4.05 3.09 9.66
N VAL A 107 -2.92 2.65 9.13
CA VAL A 107 -2.83 1.75 7.98
C VAL A 107 -1.70 0.75 8.16
N PHE A 108 -1.91 -0.49 7.68
CA PHE A 108 -0.87 -1.53 7.70
C PHE A 108 -0.36 -1.83 6.30
N LYS A 109 0.91 -2.22 6.21
CA LYS A 109 1.55 -2.77 5.00
C LYS A 109 2.15 -4.14 5.28
N LEU A 110 1.80 -5.11 4.45
CA LEU A 110 2.47 -6.40 4.36
C LEU A 110 3.23 -6.49 3.03
N HIS A 111 4.52 -6.78 3.08
CA HIS A 111 5.32 -7.02 1.88
C HIS A 111 5.69 -8.50 1.79
N CYS A 112 4.75 -9.30 1.30
CA CYS A 112 4.79 -10.76 1.36
C CYS A 112 6.02 -11.35 0.66
N SER A 113 6.40 -10.86 -0.52
CA SER A 113 7.57 -11.35 -1.26
C SER A 113 8.89 -11.05 -0.56
N VAL A 114 9.11 -9.84 -0.06
CA VAL A 114 10.34 -9.45 0.65
C VAL A 114 10.42 -10.11 2.02
N GLY A 115 9.30 -10.22 2.72
CA GLY A 115 9.19 -10.90 4.02
C GLY A 115 9.13 -12.42 3.92
N ARG A 116 8.93 -12.99 2.72
CA ARG A 116 8.85 -14.44 2.45
C ARG A 116 7.73 -15.14 3.22
N PHE A 117 6.55 -14.56 3.20
CA PHE A 117 5.34 -15.13 3.80
C PHE A 117 4.12 -14.86 2.93
N ALA A 118 3.03 -15.55 3.17
CA ALA A 118 1.76 -15.30 2.50
C ALA A 118 0.79 -14.50 3.40
N PRO A 119 -0.14 -13.70 2.85
CA PRO A 119 -1.07 -12.93 3.66
C PRO A 119 -2.05 -13.83 4.44
N ASP A 120 -2.27 -15.07 4.01
CA ASP A 120 -3.09 -16.08 4.67
C ASP A 120 -2.30 -16.97 5.66
N ASP A 121 -1.08 -16.60 6.03
CA ASP A 121 -0.31 -17.28 7.08
C ASP A 121 -1.07 -17.20 8.42
N ASP A 122 -1.29 -18.35 9.05
CA ASP A 122 -2.05 -18.44 10.30
C ASP A 122 -1.50 -17.58 11.43
N ARG A 123 -0.19 -17.35 11.44
CA ARG A 123 0.49 -16.49 12.43
C ARG A 123 0.06 -15.02 12.35
N LEU A 124 -0.48 -14.58 11.22
CA LEU A 124 -1.06 -13.25 11.03
C LEU A 124 -2.50 -13.14 11.56
N GLY A 125 -3.07 -14.20 12.11
CA GLY A 125 -4.42 -14.21 12.69
C GLY A 125 -4.73 -13.00 13.59
N PRO A 126 -3.87 -12.67 14.59
CA PRO A 126 -4.11 -11.52 15.46
C PRO A 126 -4.15 -10.17 14.71
N LEU A 127 -3.37 -9.99 13.63
CA LEU A 127 -3.49 -8.81 12.77
C LEU A 127 -4.87 -8.74 12.13
N TRP A 128 -5.28 -9.81 11.45
CA TRP A 128 -6.53 -9.82 10.68
C TRP A 128 -7.76 -9.66 11.57
N GLU A 129 -7.75 -10.26 12.75
CA GLU A 129 -8.79 -10.07 13.76
C GLU A 129 -8.90 -8.60 14.16
N ARG A 130 -7.78 -8.00 14.56
CA ARG A 130 -7.75 -6.63 15.06
C ARG A 130 -8.13 -5.60 14.00
N VAL A 131 -7.61 -5.72 12.78
CA VAL A 131 -7.94 -4.77 11.70
C VAL A 131 -9.39 -4.92 11.21
N SER A 132 -9.98 -6.11 11.33
CA SER A 132 -11.39 -6.32 11.02
C SER A 132 -12.31 -5.57 11.98
N GLU A 133 -11.97 -5.52 13.27
CA GLU A 133 -12.73 -4.83 14.31
C GLU A 133 -12.56 -3.32 14.26
N SER A 134 -11.34 -2.87 14.01
CA SER A 134 -10.93 -1.47 14.04
C SER A 134 -10.98 -0.77 12.68
N ASN A 135 -11.30 -1.51 11.60
CA ASN A 135 -11.40 -1.03 10.22
C ASN A 135 -10.08 -0.45 9.65
N HIS A 136 -8.92 -0.85 10.17
CA HIS A 136 -7.65 -0.45 9.58
C HIS A 136 -7.46 -1.09 8.21
N PRO A 137 -7.19 -0.32 7.16
CA PRO A 137 -6.85 -0.89 5.86
C PRO A 137 -5.46 -1.54 5.90
N VAL A 138 -5.33 -2.66 5.18
CA VAL A 138 -4.07 -3.40 5.05
C VAL A 138 -3.68 -3.46 3.59
N VAL A 139 -2.58 -2.80 3.23
CA VAL A 139 -1.99 -2.88 1.89
C VAL A 139 -1.09 -4.10 1.80
N VAL A 140 -1.47 -5.05 0.95
CA VAL A 140 -0.77 -6.32 0.76
C VAL A 140 -0.04 -6.31 -0.58
N HIS A 141 1.29 -6.45 -0.54
CA HIS A 141 2.07 -6.66 -1.75
C HIS A 141 1.81 -8.08 -2.29
N ALA A 142 1.04 -8.16 -3.35
CA ALA A 142 0.69 -9.41 -4.03
C ALA A 142 0.95 -9.24 -5.53
N GLY A 143 2.21 -9.24 -5.91
CA GLY A 143 2.62 -8.97 -7.29
C GLY A 143 4.13 -9.05 -7.49
N SER A 144 4.59 -8.55 -8.64
CA SER A 144 6.02 -8.53 -8.97
C SER A 144 6.84 -7.82 -7.92
N ALA A 145 7.93 -8.45 -7.53
CA ALA A 145 8.96 -7.85 -6.70
C ALA A 145 10.33 -8.07 -7.37
N ALA A 146 11.28 -7.20 -7.04
CA ALA A 146 12.64 -7.28 -7.60
C ALA A 146 13.37 -8.60 -7.25
N GLU A 147 12.90 -9.38 -6.29
CA GLU A 147 13.48 -10.63 -5.84
C GLU A 147 12.73 -11.90 -6.26
N GLY A 148 11.69 -11.79 -7.07
CA GLY A 148 10.94 -12.99 -7.41
C GLY A 148 9.97 -12.84 -8.53
N THR A 149 9.58 -13.98 -9.09
CA THR A 149 8.45 -14.07 -10.01
C THR A 149 7.17 -14.03 -9.21
N ALA A 150 6.40 -12.96 -9.36
CA ALA A 150 5.03 -12.95 -8.91
C ALA A 150 4.22 -14.02 -9.64
N THR A 151 3.35 -14.68 -8.94
CA THR A 151 2.43 -15.67 -9.48
C THR A 151 0.99 -15.31 -9.13
N SER A 152 0.03 -15.89 -9.82
CA SER A 152 -1.39 -15.73 -9.46
C SER A 152 -1.69 -16.24 -8.04
N ALA A 153 -0.85 -17.12 -7.50
CA ALA A 153 -0.96 -17.64 -6.13
C ALA A 153 -0.90 -16.53 -5.06
N ASP A 154 -0.20 -15.42 -5.35
CA ASP A 154 -0.12 -14.28 -4.44
C ASP A 154 -1.47 -13.58 -4.29
N VAL A 155 -2.19 -13.35 -5.40
CA VAL A 155 -3.55 -12.77 -5.42
C VAL A 155 -4.56 -13.78 -4.87
N ASP A 156 -4.42 -15.06 -5.18
CA ASP A 156 -5.27 -16.13 -4.65
C ASP A 156 -5.17 -16.22 -3.11
N ALA A 157 -3.97 -15.99 -2.53
CA ALA A 157 -3.79 -15.93 -1.08
C ALA A 157 -4.52 -14.73 -0.45
N VAL A 158 -4.51 -13.56 -1.12
CA VAL A 158 -5.35 -12.43 -0.71
C VAL A 158 -6.82 -12.79 -0.74
N GLY A 159 -7.27 -13.51 -1.76
CA GLY A 159 -8.66 -13.99 -1.86
C GLY A 159 -9.06 -14.90 -0.70
N ARG A 160 -8.20 -15.86 -0.31
CA ARG A 160 -8.43 -16.70 0.87
C ARG A 160 -8.47 -15.90 2.17
N THR A 161 -7.57 -14.91 2.31
CA THR A 161 -7.58 -14.00 3.46
C THR A 161 -8.88 -13.20 3.53
N ALA A 162 -9.34 -12.64 2.41
CA ALA A 162 -10.57 -11.87 2.34
C ALA A 162 -11.82 -12.68 2.70
N LEU A 163 -11.86 -13.95 2.29
CA LEU A 163 -12.95 -14.88 2.66
C LEU A 163 -12.93 -15.23 4.14
N ARG A 164 -11.74 -15.46 4.71
CA ARG A 164 -11.57 -15.79 6.12
C ARG A 164 -11.88 -14.62 7.05
N TRP A 165 -11.58 -13.40 6.61
CA TRP A 165 -11.70 -12.16 7.38
C TRP A 165 -12.56 -11.14 6.65
N PRO A 166 -13.89 -11.33 6.56
CA PRO A 166 -14.77 -10.47 5.76
C PRO A 166 -14.88 -9.03 6.29
N GLY A 167 -14.50 -8.78 7.55
CA GLY A 167 -14.40 -7.44 8.13
C GLY A 167 -13.12 -6.68 7.79
N ALA A 168 -12.07 -7.37 7.32
CA ALA A 168 -10.81 -6.75 6.96
C ALA A 168 -10.92 -5.96 5.65
N ARG A 169 -10.31 -4.79 5.58
CA ARG A 169 -10.20 -3.96 4.35
C ARG A 169 -8.84 -4.21 3.72
N ILE A 170 -8.78 -5.02 2.68
CA ILE A 170 -7.54 -5.49 2.07
C ILE A 170 -7.31 -4.78 0.75
N ILE A 171 -6.15 -4.15 0.57
CA ILE A 171 -5.77 -3.45 -0.65
C ILE A 171 -4.67 -4.26 -1.33
N VAL A 172 -4.95 -4.75 -2.53
CA VAL A 172 -3.96 -5.43 -3.38
C VAL A 172 -3.05 -4.37 -4.00
N ALA A 173 -1.80 -4.35 -3.57
CA ALA A 173 -0.81 -3.42 -4.11
C ALA A 173 -0.47 -3.75 -5.57
N HIS A 174 -0.12 -2.72 -6.36
CA HIS A 174 0.29 -2.84 -7.77
C HIS A 174 -0.76 -3.53 -8.65
N PHE A 175 -2.02 -3.48 -8.24
CA PHE A 175 -3.12 -4.20 -8.87
C PHE A 175 -2.84 -5.71 -9.07
N GLY A 176 -1.95 -6.27 -8.25
CA GLY A 176 -1.52 -7.67 -8.32
C GLY A 176 -0.72 -8.05 -9.57
N THR A 177 -0.11 -7.05 -10.25
CA THR A 177 0.66 -7.28 -11.48
C THR A 177 1.74 -8.37 -11.28
N PRO A 178 1.88 -9.33 -12.22
CA PRO A 178 1.25 -9.41 -13.55
C PRO A 178 -0.12 -10.11 -13.59
N SER A 179 -0.71 -10.44 -12.43
CA SER A 179 -1.99 -11.16 -12.33
C SER A 179 -3.18 -10.20 -12.13
N SER A 180 -3.20 -9.08 -12.87
CA SER A 180 -4.23 -8.04 -12.74
C SER A 180 -5.64 -8.52 -13.12
N ASP A 181 -5.75 -9.51 -13.98
CA ASP A 181 -7.02 -10.22 -14.29
C ASP A 181 -7.60 -10.89 -13.04
N ARG A 182 -6.76 -11.54 -12.24
CA ARG A 182 -7.17 -12.15 -10.96
C ARG A 182 -7.61 -11.11 -9.96
N THR A 183 -6.93 -9.97 -9.90
CA THR A 183 -7.33 -8.85 -9.04
C THR A 183 -8.68 -8.27 -9.46
N LEU A 184 -8.94 -8.11 -10.76
CA LEU A 184 -10.26 -7.70 -11.27
C LEU A 184 -11.36 -8.68 -10.87
N ASP A 185 -11.11 -9.97 -11.00
CA ASP A 185 -12.06 -11.00 -10.59
C ASP A 185 -12.31 -10.96 -9.08
N LEU A 186 -11.27 -10.79 -8.28
CA LEU A 186 -11.36 -10.67 -6.83
C LEU A 186 -12.15 -9.42 -6.43
N LEU A 187 -11.91 -8.27 -7.06
CA LEU A 187 -12.67 -7.06 -6.84
C LEU A 187 -14.18 -7.23 -7.14
N ARG A 188 -14.54 -8.01 -8.15
CA ARG A 188 -15.95 -8.27 -8.48
C ARG A 188 -16.68 -9.16 -7.48
N HIS A 189 -15.96 -10.04 -6.78
CA HIS A 189 -16.58 -11.07 -5.93
C HIS A 189 -16.39 -10.85 -4.43
N ALA A 190 -15.37 -10.08 -4.00
CA ALA A 190 -15.07 -9.82 -2.60
C ALA A 190 -15.25 -8.33 -2.26
N SER A 191 -16.30 -7.97 -1.52
CA SER A 191 -16.65 -6.57 -1.21
C SER A 191 -15.64 -5.85 -0.31
N ASN A 192 -14.80 -6.57 0.41
CA ASN A 192 -13.80 -6.07 1.34
C ASN A 192 -12.39 -5.97 0.74
N VAL A 193 -12.24 -6.22 -0.58
CA VAL A 193 -10.96 -6.07 -1.29
C VAL A 193 -10.97 -4.81 -2.14
N TYR A 194 -9.88 -4.12 -2.14
CA TYR A 194 -9.53 -2.93 -2.91
C TYR A 194 -8.23 -3.18 -3.67
N ALA A 195 -7.82 -2.28 -4.56
CA ALA A 195 -6.52 -2.35 -5.22
C ALA A 195 -5.93 -0.96 -5.43
N ASP A 196 -4.61 -0.84 -5.35
CA ASP A 196 -3.92 0.38 -5.75
C ASP A 196 -3.27 0.25 -7.13
N LEU A 197 -3.06 1.39 -7.76
CA LEU A 197 -2.60 1.50 -9.15
C LEU A 197 -1.08 1.66 -9.26
N CYS A 198 -0.31 1.47 -8.21
CA CYS A 198 1.11 1.81 -8.26
C CYS A 198 2.03 0.70 -8.80
N PRO A 199 3.01 1.02 -9.62
CA PRO A 199 2.94 2.09 -10.60
C PRO A 199 1.98 1.69 -11.73
N VAL A 200 1.19 2.61 -12.25
CA VAL A 200 0.19 2.34 -13.31
C VAL A 200 0.84 1.97 -14.64
N VAL A 201 1.91 1.18 -14.62
CA VAL A 201 2.71 0.89 -15.82
C VAL A 201 2.36 -0.46 -16.43
N ALA A 202 1.71 -1.33 -15.67
CA ALA A 202 1.87 -2.74 -15.92
C ALA A 202 1.06 -3.29 -17.06
N ASP A 203 -0.11 -2.80 -17.38
CA ASP A 203 -0.84 -3.25 -18.58
C ASP A 203 -1.94 -2.26 -18.95
N PRO A 204 -1.67 -1.41 -19.95
CA PRO A 204 -2.67 -0.42 -20.41
C PRO A 204 -3.92 -1.07 -21.02
N VAL A 205 -3.88 -2.35 -21.36
CA VAL A 205 -5.03 -3.06 -21.93
C VAL A 205 -5.91 -3.62 -20.82
N LEU A 206 -5.32 -4.20 -19.77
CA LEU A 206 -6.06 -4.77 -18.64
C LEU A 206 -6.65 -3.71 -17.71
N LEU A 207 -5.97 -2.56 -17.53
CA LEU A 207 -6.44 -1.45 -16.70
C LEU A 207 -6.98 -0.31 -17.56
N SER A 208 -7.98 -0.60 -18.37
CA SER A 208 -8.74 0.39 -19.15
C SER A 208 -10.00 0.82 -18.38
N ARG A 209 -10.57 1.98 -18.75
CA ARG A 209 -11.88 2.43 -18.25
C ARG A 209 -12.95 1.32 -18.27
N SER A 210 -13.01 0.55 -19.35
CA SER A 210 -14.02 -0.52 -19.50
C SER A 210 -13.75 -1.70 -18.57
N ALA A 211 -12.50 -2.01 -18.27
CA ALA A 211 -12.14 -3.12 -17.38
C ALA A 211 -12.50 -2.84 -15.91
N ILE A 212 -12.40 -1.56 -15.49
CA ILE A 212 -12.65 -1.13 -14.11
C ILE A 212 -14.07 -0.59 -13.90
N ALA A 213 -14.92 -0.59 -14.93
CA ALA A 213 -16.26 -0.02 -14.85
C ALA A 213 -17.07 -0.63 -13.70
N GLY A 214 -17.56 0.23 -12.80
CA GLY A 214 -18.27 -0.14 -11.57
C GLY A 214 -17.36 -0.52 -10.40
N LEU A 215 -16.04 -0.44 -10.56
CA LEU A 215 -15.03 -0.72 -9.53
C LEU A 215 -14.25 0.54 -9.09
N GLU A 216 -14.54 1.70 -9.65
CA GLU A 216 -13.77 2.94 -9.48
C GLU A 216 -13.61 3.30 -8.01
N ARG A 217 -14.68 3.11 -7.20
CA ARG A 217 -14.69 3.35 -5.74
C ARG A 217 -14.01 2.24 -4.91
N ARG A 218 -13.37 1.31 -5.59
CA ARG A 218 -12.59 0.21 -5.01
C ARG A 218 -11.11 0.29 -5.43
N ILE A 219 -10.76 1.33 -6.17
CA ILE A 219 -9.42 1.59 -6.69
C ILE A 219 -8.84 2.81 -6.02
N LEU A 220 -7.56 2.74 -5.66
CA LEU A 220 -6.80 3.80 -5.03
C LEU A 220 -5.65 4.22 -5.95
N PHE A 221 -5.38 5.51 -6.02
CA PHE A 221 -4.16 6.03 -6.60
C PHE A 221 -2.98 5.74 -5.67
N GLY A 222 -1.85 5.34 -6.27
CA GLY A 222 -0.57 5.16 -5.61
C GLY A 222 0.57 5.35 -6.61
N SER A 223 1.70 5.92 -6.18
CA SER A 223 2.86 6.16 -7.03
C SER A 223 4.02 5.20 -6.80
N ASP A 224 4.09 4.58 -5.63
CA ASP A 224 5.24 3.80 -5.14
C ASP A 224 6.54 4.63 -5.03
N THR A 225 6.39 5.95 -4.88
CA THR A 225 7.53 6.87 -4.70
C THR A 225 8.29 6.54 -3.41
N PRO A 226 9.63 6.53 -3.42
CA PRO A 226 10.57 6.85 -4.50
C PRO A 226 11.12 5.62 -5.23
N THR A 227 10.49 4.46 -5.17
CA THR A 227 11.06 3.17 -5.54
C THR A 227 10.80 2.73 -6.98
N VAL A 228 10.18 3.58 -7.78
CA VAL A 228 9.84 3.31 -9.19
C VAL A 228 10.38 4.36 -10.15
N ALA A 229 10.53 3.98 -11.41
CA ALA A 229 11.06 4.84 -12.48
C ALA A 229 9.99 5.69 -13.18
N VAL A 230 8.77 5.71 -12.65
CA VAL A 230 7.64 6.51 -13.18
C VAL A 230 7.43 7.73 -12.31
N SER A 231 7.18 8.88 -12.92
CA SER A 231 6.88 10.09 -12.17
C SER A 231 5.49 10.07 -11.57
N ILE A 232 5.29 10.82 -10.48
CA ILE A 232 3.97 11.01 -9.86
C ILE A 232 3.02 11.66 -10.87
N GLU A 233 3.52 12.65 -11.61
CA GLU A 233 2.77 13.38 -12.63
C GLU A 233 2.29 12.45 -13.75
N ASP A 234 3.16 11.57 -14.27
CA ASP A 234 2.80 10.58 -15.28
C ASP A 234 1.76 9.58 -14.75
N SER A 235 1.89 9.19 -13.49
CA SER A 235 0.93 8.30 -12.82
C SER A 235 -0.45 8.95 -12.69
N ILE A 236 -0.52 10.24 -12.31
CA ILE A 236 -1.76 11.01 -12.24
C ILE A 236 -2.37 11.16 -13.65
N GLU A 237 -1.56 11.53 -14.64
CA GLU A 237 -2.03 11.72 -16.01
C GLU A 237 -2.55 10.41 -16.61
N ARG A 238 -1.98 9.28 -16.25
CA ARG A 238 -2.50 7.98 -16.64
C ARG A 238 -3.93 7.76 -16.15
N VAL A 239 -4.24 8.06 -14.89
CA VAL A 239 -5.61 7.96 -14.37
C VAL A 239 -6.54 8.90 -15.14
N ARG A 240 -6.14 10.16 -15.36
CA ARG A 240 -6.90 11.15 -16.11
C ARG A 240 -7.15 10.73 -17.56
N SER A 241 -6.20 10.03 -18.18
CA SER A 241 -6.34 9.53 -19.56
C SER A 241 -7.48 8.53 -19.74
N TRP A 242 -7.97 7.93 -18.66
CA TRP A 242 -9.15 7.06 -18.69
C TRP A 242 -10.46 7.83 -18.93
N LYS A 243 -10.46 9.15 -18.73
CA LYS A 243 -11.62 10.02 -18.91
C LYS A 243 -12.85 9.49 -18.16
N LEU A 244 -12.65 9.17 -16.90
CA LEU A 244 -13.71 8.78 -15.98
C LEU A 244 -14.66 9.95 -15.77
N ASP A 245 -15.87 9.68 -15.27
CA ASP A 245 -16.73 10.74 -14.80
C ASP A 245 -16.09 11.47 -13.61
N PRO A 246 -16.33 12.77 -13.39
CA PRO A 246 -15.61 13.56 -12.38
C PRO A 246 -15.63 12.97 -10.97
N ASP A 247 -16.75 12.38 -10.56
CA ASP A 247 -16.91 11.76 -9.23
C ASP A 247 -16.09 10.48 -9.11
N ASP A 248 -16.00 9.70 -10.18
CA ASP A 248 -15.23 8.45 -10.21
C ASP A 248 -13.71 8.75 -10.31
N GLU A 249 -13.32 9.75 -11.11
CA GLU A 249 -11.93 10.23 -11.12
C GLU A 249 -11.51 10.72 -9.73
N ALA A 250 -12.35 11.51 -9.07
CA ALA A 250 -12.10 11.98 -7.72
C ALA A 250 -12.02 10.82 -6.70
N ALA A 251 -12.84 9.78 -6.87
CA ALA A 251 -12.78 8.60 -6.02
C ALA A 251 -11.45 7.86 -6.17
N VAL A 252 -11.01 7.59 -7.40
CA VAL A 252 -9.72 6.91 -7.69
C VAL A 252 -8.55 7.75 -7.21
N LEU A 253 -8.53 9.06 -7.48
CA LEU A 253 -7.40 9.94 -7.16
C LEU A 253 -7.28 10.27 -5.65
N GLY A 254 -8.26 9.90 -4.82
CA GLY A 254 -8.12 10.15 -3.38
C GLY A 254 -9.33 9.83 -2.53
N GLY A 255 -10.54 9.95 -3.08
CA GLY A 255 -11.78 9.78 -2.30
C GLY A 255 -11.91 8.40 -1.65
N THR A 256 -11.50 7.34 -2.35
CA THR A 256 -11.49 5.97 -1.81
C THR A 256 -10.51 5.85 -0.64
N ALA A 257 -9.31 6.41 -0.77
CA ALA A 257 -8.30 6.39 0.29
C ALA A 257 -8.78 7.16 1.54
N ASP A 258 -9.34 8.35 1.37
CA ASP A 258 -9.89 9.14 2.47
C ASP A 258 -11.06 8.42 3.16
N LEU A 259 -11.95 7.78 2.39
CA LEU A 259 -13.06 7.01 2.94
C LEU A 259 -12.59 5.83 3.81
N LEU A 260 -11.55 5.13 3.36
CA LEU A 260 -10.97 4.03 4.12
C LEU A 260 -10.38 4.51 5.45
N LEU A 261 -9.66 5.64 5.47
CA LEU A 261 -9.10 6.22 6.70
C LEU A 261 -10.18 6.78 7.63
N ALA A 262 -11.21 7.42 7.08
CA ALA A 262 -12.32 7.96 7.89
C ALA A 262 -13.07 6.87 8.67
N GLY A 263 -13.01 5.62 8.20
CA GLY A 263 -13.62 4.48 8.87
C GLY A 263 -12.78 3.85 9.97
N VAL A 264 -11.51 4.27 10.15
CA VAL A 264 -10.60 3.70 11.15
C VAL A 264 -11.02 4.11 12.56
N LYS A 265 -11.12 3.12 13.43
CA LYS A 265 -11.44 3.31 14.85
C LYS A 265 -10.14 3.31 15.66
N LEU A 266 -9.61 4.50 15.90
CA LEU A 266 -8.48 4.67 16.83
C LEU A 266 -8.99 4.75 18.27
N PRO A 267 -8.23 4.24 19.27
CA PRO A 267 -8.60 4.35 20.67
C PRO A 267 -8.85 5.80 21.07
N GLN A 268 -9.92 6.03 21.83
CA GLN A 268 -10.18 7.34 22.47
C GLN A 268 -9.46 7.36 23.82
N PHE A 269 -8.81 8.47 24.15
CA PHE A 269 -8.30 8.73 25.49
C PHE A 269 -9.39 9.26 26.39
#